data_5542d9e8f593672882034147cbca5666
#
_entry.id   5542d9e8f593672882034147cbca5666
#
_cell.length_a   1.000
_cell.length_b   1.000
_cell.length_c   1.000
_cell.angle_alpha   90.00
_cell.angle_beta   90.00
_cell.angle_gamma   90.00
#
_symmetry.space_group_name_H-M   'P 1'
#
loop_
_entity.id
_entity.type
_entity.pdbx_description
1 polymer ?
#
loop_
_entity_poly.entity_id
_entity_poly.type
_entity_poly.pdbx_seq_one_letter_code
_entity_poly.pdbx_strand_id
1 'polypeptide(L)'
;ITIPRCLNFALSSDPGYFAACFSDIIKAQGGAVRLANFMYGSYTGLSWTMFMLIPSFTAMFGRSALPQIAGAWTLGNRNEFERKVTVVLRSNFVIGFPLYLGLSAMSRQILEFLFSGRQQEVSVSATSLFILGLGGVFLTLSSTFISIFQVIGRSDLPVKLMLPGCAVKLIFNVFTISVPAININVAAVSTVIMYAAVALGGYFALENVTGIDFHIIRRMAVPLSAGVVCAVVSRIVYGFVGESVNAVAALFLP
;
A
#
# COMPACT_ATOMS: atom_id res chain seq x y z
N ILE A 1 -19.13 3.04 -0.49
CA ILE A 1 -20.40 3.46 0.16
C ILE A 1 -20.24 3.43 1.69
N THR A 2 -19.57 2.41 2.28
CA THR A 2 -19.43 2.25 3.74
C THR A 2 -18.57 3.33 4.40
N ILE A 3 -17.40 3.62 3.85
CA ILE A 3 -16.44 4.58 4.44
C ILE A 3 -17.03 5.99 4.57
N PRO A 4 -17.62 6.62 3.53
CA PRO A 4 -18.24 7.93 3.68
C PRO A 4 -19.39 7.96 4.70
N ARG A 5 -20.18 6.88 4.80
CA ARG A 5 -21.27 6.79 5.80
C ARG A 5 -20.74 6.73 7.23
N CYS A 6 -19.72 5.90 7.49
CA CYS A 6 -19.09 5.83 8.81
C CYS A 6 -18.41 7.15 9.18
N LEU A 7 -17.79 7.82 8.20
CA LEU A 7 -17.15 9.11 8.42
C LEU A 7 -18.18 10.23 8.71
N ASN A 8 -19.31 10.22 8.02
CA ASN A 8 -20.43 11.13 8.33
C ASN A 8 -21.01 10.88 9.73
N PHE A 9 -21.11 9.61 10.16
CA PHE A 9 -21.53 9.27 11.51
C PHE A 9 -20.52 9.79 12.56
N ALA A 10 -19.22 9.61 12.34
CA ALA A 10 -18.17 10.14 13.21
C ALA A 10 -18.23 11.68 13.32
N LEU A 11 -18.45 12.36 12.20
CA LEU A 11 -18.62 13.82 12.14
C LEU A 11 -19.83 14.30 12.92
N SER A 12 -20.92 13.53 12.93
CA SER A 12 -22.13 13.87 13.69
C SER A 12 -21.98 13.58 15.20
N SER A 13 -21.12 12.61 15.55
CA SER A 13 -20.89 12.21 16.95
C SER A 13 -19.99 13.18 17.72
N ASP A 14 -18.98 13.75 17.06
CA ASP A 14 -18.08 14.72 17.69
C ASP A 14 -17.70 15.86 16.72
N PRO A 15 -18.63 16.82 16.48
CA PRO A 15 -18.38 17.93 15.58
C PRO A 15 -17.30 18.88 16.11
N GLY A 16 -17.09 18.95 17.43
CA GLY A 16 -16.09 19.83 18.06
C GLY A 16 -14.66 19.44 17.72
N TYR A 17 -14.33 18.15 17.75
CA TYR A 17 -13.03 17.65 17.38
C TYR A 17 -12.68 17.94 15.91
N PHE A 18 -13.61 17.66 15.00
CA PHE A 18 -13.40 17.93 13.59
C PHE A 18 -13.29 19.43 13.28
N ALA A 19 -14.08 20.27 13.96
CA ALA A 19 -13.96 21.72 13.85
C ALA A 19 -12.59 22.23 14.32
N ALA A 20 -12.01 21.64 15.36
CA ALA A 20 -10.69 22.03 15.86
C ALA A 20 -9.57 21.58 14.89
N CYS A 21 -9.65 20.34 14.37
CA CYS A 21 -8.59 19.78 13.53
C CYS A 21 -8.66 20.21 12.06
N PHE A 22 -9.86 20.51 11.52
CA PHE A 22 -10.10 20.75 10.10
C PHE A 22 -10.89 22.05 9.82
N SER A 23 -10.75 23.07 10.70
CA SER A 23 -11.47 24.34 10.60
C SER A 23 -11.36 24.99 9.22
N ASP A 24 -10.16 25.00 8.65
CA ASP A 24 -9.88 25.67 7.38
C ASP A 24 -10.49 24.89 6.20
N ILE A 25 -10.48 23.56 6.28
CA ILE A 25 -11.07 22.70 5.25
C ILE A 25 -12.61 22.76 5.32
N ILE A 26 -13.19 22.78 6.52
CA ILE A 26 -14.64 22.92 6.71
C ILE A 26 -15.16 24.23 6.17
N LYS A 27 -14.44 25.33 6.43
CA LYS A 27 -14.77 26.66 5.89
C LYS A 27 -14.69 26.69 4.36
N ALA A 28 -13.63 26.09 3.81
CA ALA A 28 -13.42 26.04 2.36
C ALA A 28 -14.44 25.15 1.64
N GLN A 29 -14.90 24.05 2.25
CA GLN A 29 -15.83 23.10 1.63
C GLN A 29 -17.31 23.39 1.91
N GLY A 30 -17.62 24.32 2.82
CA GLY A 30 -19.02 24.75 3.09
C GLY A 30 -19.84 23.76 3.89
N GLY A 31 -19.23 22.94 4.75
CA GLY A 31 -19.96 22.13 5.74
C GLY A 31 -19.38 20.72 5.98
N ALA A 32 -19.80 20.14 7.11
CA ALA A 32 -19.28 18.85 7.61
C ALA A 32 -19.53 17.66 6.66
N VAL A 33 -20.69 17.60 6.00
CA VAL A 33 -21.03 16.51 5.06
C VAL A 33 -20.10 16.52 3.84
N ARG A 34 -19.71 17.70 3.38
CA ARG A 34 -18.77 17.86 2.28
C ARG A 34 -17.34 17.47 2.71
N LEU A 35 -17.00 17.65 3.98
CA LEU A 35 -15.71 17.23 4.53
C LEU A 35 -15.50 15.71 4.39
N ALA A 36 -16.50 14.88 4.73
CA ALA A 36 -16.39 13.43 4.60
C ALA A 36 -16.13 12.99 3.15
N ASN A 37 -16.85 13.59 2.21
CA ASN A 37 -16.65 13.30 0.79
C ASN A 37 -15.30 13.82 0.29
N PHE A 38 -14.86 14.97 0.75
CA PHE A 38 -13.54 15.54 0.44
C PHE A 38 -12.42 14.62 0.94
N MET A 39 -12.47 14.19 2.20
CA MET A 39 -11.46 13.30 2.78
C MET A 39 -11.41 11.95 2.06
N TYR A 40 -12.57 11.37 1.77
CA TYR A 40 -12.65 10.12 1.03
C TYR A 40 -12.16 10.28 -0.42
N GLY A 41 -12.52 11.38 -1.08
CA GLY A 41 -12.06 11.74 -2.42
C GLY A 41 -10.55 11.93 -2.47
N SER A 42 -9.97 12.64 -1.50
CA SER A 42 -8.52 12.84 -1.37
C SER A 42 -7.80 11.50 -1.16
N TYR A 43 -8.31 10.65 -0.27
CA TYR A 43 -7.74 9.31 -0.03
C TYR A 43 -7.76 8.44 -1.29
N THR A 44 -8.90 8.36 -1.97
CA THR A 44 -9.04 7.49 -3.16
C THR A 44 -8.38 8.06 -4.39
N GLY A 45 -8.44 9.37 -4.58
CA GLY A 45 -7.87 10.05 -5.74
C GLY A 45 -6.34 10.18 -5.68
N LEU A 46 -5.77 10.44 -4.51
CA LEU A 46 -4.33 10.66 -4.37
C LEU A 46 -3.62 9.42 -3.79
N SER A 47 -3.92 9.06 -2.53
CA SER A 47 -3.17 8.01 -1.84
C SER A 47 -3.36 6.63 -2.47
N TRP A 48 -4.58 6.25 -2.73
CA TRP A 48 -4.90 4.93 -3.32
C TRP A 48 -4.37 4.80 -4.73
N THR A 49 -4.49 5.84 -5.55
CA THR A 49 -4.00 5.85 -6.93
C THR A 49 -2.49 5.69 -6.97
N MET A 50 -1.74 6.45 -6.15
CA MET A 50 -0.29 6.32 -6.06
C MET A 50 0.15 4.95 -5.55
N PHE A 51 -0.55 4.42 -4.54
CA PHE A 51 -0.29 3.08 -4.01
C PHE A 51 -0.47 1.98 -5.08
N MET A 52 -1.49 2.09 -5.93
CA MET A 52 -1.81 1.10 -6.97
C MET A 52 -0.92 1.20 -8.23
N LEU A 53 -0.12 2.24 -8.38
CA LEU A 53 0.84 2.32 -9.48
C LEU A 53 1.91 1.22 -9.39
N ILE A 54 2.43 0.95 -8.19
CA ILE A 54 3.54 0.01 -8.00
C ILE A 54 3.19 -1.43 -8.42
N PRO A 55 2.02 -2.00 -8.07
CA PRO A 55 1.64 -3.33 -8.54
C PRO A 55 1.57 -3.43 -10.08
N SER A 56 1.20 -2.35 -10.75
CA SER A 56 1.16 -2.31 -12.21
C SER A 56 2.54 -2.51 -12.82
N PHE A 57 3.57 -1.90 -12.23
CA PHE A 57 4.96 -2.10 -12.65
C PHE A 57 5.48 -3.49 -12.29
N THR A 58 5.30 -3.95 -11.06
CA THR A 58 5.81 -5.25 -10.61
C THR A 58 5.16 -6.42 -11.34
N ALA A 59 3.88 -6.30 -11.72
CA ALA A 59 3.17 -7.30 -12.50
C ALA A 59 3.78 -7.54 -13.89
N MET A 60 4.41 -6.55 -14.49
CA MET A 60 5.06 -6.73 -15.81
C MET A 60 6.23 -7.71 -15.72
N PHE A 61 7.04 -7.62 -14.67
CA PHE A 61 8.18 -8.52 -14.47
C PHE A 61 7.76 -9.93 -14.08
N GLY A 62 6.69 -10.08 -13.30
CA GLY A 62 6.19 -11.39 -12.88
C GLY A 62 5.55 -12.19 -14.04
N ARG A 63 4.81 -11.52 -14.91
CA ARG A 63 4.01 -12.18 -15.97
C ARG A 63 4.83 -12.99 -16.97
N SER A 64 6.04 -12.57 -17.30
CA SER A 64 6.93 -13.27 -18.24
C SER A 64 7.38 -14.65 -17.75
N ALA A 65 7.46 -14.84 -16.44
CA ALA A 65 7.89 -16.10 -15.82
C ALA A 65 6.72 -17.07 -15.53
N LEU A 66 5.47 -16.59 -15.52
CA LEU A 66 4.29 -17.39 -15.20
C LEU A 66 4.11 -18.63 -16.11
N PRO A 67 4.25 -18.55 -17.46
CA PRO A 67 4.14 -19.73 -18.32
C PRO A 67 5.18 -20.81 -17.99
N GLN A 68 6.38 -20.40 -17.57
CA GLN A 68 7.45 -21.33 -17.22
C GLN A 68 7.16 -22.05 -15.89
N ILE A 69 6.50 -21.36 -14.94
CA ILE A 69 6.03 -21.97 -13.69
C ILE A 69 4.94 -22.99 -13.99
N ALA A 70 3.98 -22.66 -14.87
CA ALA A 70 2.93 -23.57 -15.28
C ALA A 70 3.50 -24.86 -15.93
N GLY A 71 4.47 -24.71 -16.83
CA GLY A 71 5.14 -25.85 -17.47
C GLY A 71 5.85 -26.76 -16.47
N ALA A 72 6.59 -26.19 -15.51
CA ALA A 72 7.28 -26.98 -14.49
C ALA A 72 6.29 -27.72 -13.57
N TRP A 73 5.15 -27.08 -13.25
CA TRP A 73 4.09 -27.68 -12.43
C TRP A 73 3.41 -28.84 -13.16
N THR A 74 3.02 -28.68 -14.42
CA THR A 74 2.35 -29.74 -15.20
C THR A 74 3.26 -30.95 -15.48
N LEU A 75 4.57 -30.73 -15.62
CA LEU A 75 5.55 -31.79 -15.80
C LEU A 75 5.92 -32.49 -14.48
N GLY A 76 5.40 -32.06 -13.34
CA GLY A 76 5.72 -32.63 -12.02
C GLY A 76 7.16 -32.41 -11.56
N ASN A 77 7.90 -31.52 -12.22
CA ASN A 77 9.30 -31.23 -11.87
C ASN A 77 9.38 -30.25 -10.69
N ARG A 78 9.35 -30.81 -9.47
CA ARG A 78 9.34 -30.05 -8.23
C ARG A 78 10.54 -29.10 -8.07
N ASN A 79 11.73 -29.55 -8.42
CA ASN A 79 12.96 -28.76 -8.27
C ASN A 79 12.96 -27.54 -9.20
N GLU A 80 12.52 -27.74 -10.44
CA GLU A 80 12.40 -26.64 -11.40
C GLU A 80 11.28 -25.67 -11.02
N PHE A 81 10.16 -26.20 -10.56
CA PHE A 81 9.06 -25.38 -10.04
C PHE A 81 9.51 -24.50 -8.88
N GLU A 82 10.14 -25.07 -7.86
CA GLU A 82 10.67 -24.33 -6.70
C GLU A 82 11.64 -23.23 -7.13
N ARG A 83 12.56 -23.55 -8.04
CA ARG A 83 13.53 -22.60 -8.55
C ARG A 83 12.86 -21.42 -9.26
N LYS A 84 11.88 -21.68 -10.13
CA LYS A 84 11.17 -20.64 -10.90
C LYS A 84 10.30 -19.76 -10.00
N VAL A 85 9.53 -20.36 -9.07
CA VAL A 85 8.75 -19.63 -8.08
C VAL A 85 9.64 -18.75 -7.23
N THR A 86 10.78 -19.27 -6.78
CA THR A 86 11.76 -18.52 -6.01
C THR A 86 12.29 -17.29 -6.76
N VAL A 87 12.60 -17.45 -8.06
CA VAL A 87 13.07 -16.33 -8.89
C VAL A 87 12.00 -15.23 -8.98
N VAL A 88 10.73 -15.60 -9.23
CA VAL A 88 9.63 -14.64 -9.31
C VAL A 88 9.40 -13.92 -7.98
N LEU A 89 9.39 -14.66 -6.87
CA LEU A 89 9.29 -14.07 -5.53
C LEU A 89 10.40 -13.06 -5.28
N ARG A 90 11.65 -13.47 -5.54
CA ARG A 90 12.82 -12.61 -5.33
C ARG A 90 12.78 -11.36 -6.21
N SER A 91 12.44 -11.50 -7.50
CA SER A 91 12.33 -10.35 -8.42
C SER A 91 11.27 -9.35 -7.97
N ASN A 92 10.09 -9.83 -7.58
CA ASN A 92 9.02 -8.96 -7.09
C ASN A 92 9.39 -8.27 -5.77
N PHE A 93 10.11 -8.95 -4.88
CA PHE A 93 10.55 -8.34 -3.61
C PHE A 93 11.63 -7.29 -3.83
N VAL A 94 12.62 -7.56 -4.68
CA VAL A 94 13.73 -6.63 -4.98
C VAL A 94 13.22 -5.34 -5.61
N ILE A 95 12.15 -5.40 -6.40
CA ILE A 95 11.57 -4.22 -7.04
C ILE A 95 10.50 -3.59 -6.14
N GLY A 96 9.56 -4.40 -5.62
CA GLY A 96 8.40 -3.91 -4.89
C GLY A 96 8.75 -3.27 -3.53
N PHE A 97 9.65 -3.87 -2.76
CA PHE A 97 9.94 -3.36 -1.41
C PHE A 97 10.62 -1.98 -1.43
N PRO A 98 11.68 -1.73 -2.23
CA PRO A 98 12.25 -0.40 -2.31
C PRO A 98 11.28 0.65 -2.84
N LEU A 99 10.45 0.31 -3.84
CA LEU A 99 9.46 1.23 -4.38
C LEU A 99 8.41 1.62 -3.33
N TYR A 100 7.88 0.65 -2.58
CA TYR A 100 6.87 0.93 -1.56
C TYR A 100 7.44 1.66 -0.34
N LEU A 101 8.62 1.25 0.13
CA LEU A 101 9.27 1.92 1.26
C LEU A 101 9.76 3.31 0.88
N GLY A 102 10.24 3.49 -0.35
CA GLY A 102 10.57 4.81 -0.90
C GLY A 102 9.34 5.71 -1.03
N LEU A 103 8.22 5.18 -1.56
CA LEU A 103 6.95 5.88 -1.64
C LEU A 103 6.44 6.28 -0.24
N SER A 104 6.59 5.39 0.75
CA SER A 104 6.25 5.70 2.14
C SER A 104 7.10 6.84 2.67
N ALA A 105 8.43 6.72 2.59
CA ALA A 105 9.36 7.70 3.13
C ALA A 105 9.19 9.11 2.55
N MET A 106 8.80 9.18 1.27
CA MET A 106 8.63 10.45 0.53
C MET A 106 7.18 10.74 0.18
N SER A 107 6.21 10.17 0.90
CA SER A 107 4.79 10.26 0.60
C SER A 107 4.29 11.71 0.45
N ARG A 108 4.66 12.58 1.37
CA ARG A 108 4.27 13.99 1.36
C ARG A 108 4.93 14.74 0.20
N GLN A 109 6.23 14.59 0.02
CA GLN A 109 7.00 15.27 -1.01
C GLN A 109 6.54 14.88 -2.42
N ILE A 110 6.26 13.61 -2.65
CA ILE A 110 5.74 13.12 -3.92
C ILE A 110 4.37 13.72 -4.22
N LEU A 111 3.47 13.76 -3.22
CA LEU A 111 2.15 14.35 -3.40
C LEU A 111 2.23 15.86 -3.60
N GLU A 112 3.06 16.58 -2.86
CA GLU A 112 3.28 18.04 -3.03
C GLU A 112 3.82 18.38 -4.42
N PHE A 113 4.73 17.57 -4.93
CA PHE A 113 5.29 17.74 -6.26
C PHE A 113 4.26 17.49 -7.37
N LEU A 114 3.52 16.37 -7.28
CA LEU A 114 2.55 15.97 -8.30
C LEU A 114 1.26 16.80 -8.26
N PHE A 115 0.87 17.27 -7.08
CA PHE A 115 -0.41 17.95 -6.84
C PHE A 115 -0.20 19.31 -6.16
N SER A 116 0.76 20.09 -6.63
CA SER A 116 1.18 21.39 -6.06
C SER A 116 0.03 22.40 -5.88
N GLY A 117 -1.02 22.32 -6.72
CA GLY A 117 -2.22 23.16 -6.61
C GLY A 117 -3.28 22.72 -5.60
N ARG A 118 -3.07 21.58 -4.89
CA ARG A 118 -4.08 20.93 -4.03
C ARG A 118 -3.55 20.65 -2.62
N GLN A 119 -3.00 21.66 -1.97
CA GLN A 119 -2.33 21.52 -0.66
C GLN A 119 -3.22 20.92 0.43
N GLN A 120 -4.52 21.22 0.46
CA GLN A 120 -5.45 20.67 1.44
C GLN A 120 -5.66 19.17 1.24
N GLU A 121 -5.78 18.71 0.00
CA GLU A 121 -5.92 17.28 -0.33
C GLU A 121 -4.63 16.52 -0.01
N VAL A 122 -3.47 17.12 -0.29
CA VAL A 122 -2.16 16.56 0.00
C VAL A 122 -1.96 16.38 1.52
N SER A 123 -2.33 17.37 2.33
CA SER A 123 -2.18 17.30 3.79
C SER A 123 -2.97 16.15 4.40
N VAL A 124 -4.17 15.87 3.90
CA VAL A 124 -5.01 14.73 4.34
C VAL A 124 -4.48 13.40 3.83
N SER A 125 -3.98 13.37 2.59
CA SER A 125 -3.61 12.13 1.91
C SER A 125 -2.20 11.65 2.25
N ALA A 126 -1.28 12.52 2.62
CA ALA A 126 0.12 12.17 2.85
C ALA A 126 0.31 11.09 3.94
N THR A 127 -0.40 11.21 5.06
CA THR A 127 -0.36 10.21 6.15
C THR A 127 -0.94 8.87 5.70
N SER A 128 -2.06 8.90 4.97
CA SER A 128 -2.65 7.67 4.42
C SER A 128 -1.72 6.98 3.43
N LEU A 129 -1.03 7.74 2.57
CA LEU A 129 -0.05 7.21 1.61
C LEU A 129 1.17 6.62 2.32
N PHE A 130 1.65 7.27 3.40
CA PHE A 130 2.72 6.74 4.24
C PHE A 130 2.36 5.36 4.80
N ILE A 131 1.18 5.22 5.39
CA ILE A 131 0.69 3.95 5.96
C ILE A 131 0.54 2.89 4.85
N LEU A 132 -0.08 3.23 3.72
CA LEU A 132 -0.23 2.33 2.58
C LEU A 132 1.13 1.89 2.02
N GLY A 133 2.10 2.80 1.93
CA GLY A 133 3.44 2.47 1.48
C GLY A 133 4.13 1.43 2.36
N LEU A 134 4.04 1.56 3.68
CA LEU A 134 4.53 0.52 4.60
C LEU A 134 3.81 -0.82 4.37
N GLY A 135 2.50 -0.78 4.13
CA GLY A 135 1.69 -1.97 3.83
C GLY A 135 1.94 -2.57 2.44
N GLY A 136 2.60 -1.86 1.55
CA GLY A 136 2.88 -2.30 0.19
C GLY A 136 3.76 -3.56 0.10
N VAL A 137 4.56 -3.80 1.13
CA VAL A 137 5.30 -5.07 1.30
C VAL A 137 4.34 -6.26 1.30
N PHE A 138 3.26 -6.19 2.05
CA PHE A 138 2.23 -7.24 2.11
C PHE A 138 1.44 -7.36 0.81
N LEU A 139 1.18 -6.25 0.14
CA LEU A 139 0.54 -6.27 -1.17
C LEU A 139 1.42 -6.96 -2.22
N THR A 140 2.74 -6.72 -2.22
CA THR A 140 3.68 -7.40 -3.11
C THR A 140 3.67 -8.91 -2.89
N LEU A 141 3.68 -9.36 -1.63
CA LEU A 141 3.55 -10.76 -1.27
C LEU A 141 2.22 -11.35 -1.76
N SER A 142 1.12 -10.72 -1.38
CA SER A 142 -0.24 -11.18 -1.74
C SER A 142 -0.43 -11.31 -3.24
N SER A 143 -0.02 -10.30 -4.01
CA SER A 143 -0.16 -10.28 -5.46
C SER A 143 0.68 -11.38 -6.13
N THR A 144 1.87 -11.66 -5.61
CA THR A 144 2.73 -12.73 -6.11
C THR A 144 2.11 -14.11 -5.83
N PHE A 145 1.61 -14.36 -4.62
CA PHE A 145 0.93 -15.62 -4.29
C PHE A 145 -0.31 -15.84 -5.14
N ILE A 146 -1.15 -14.82 -5.31
CA ILE A 146 -2.35 -14.89 -6.16
C ILE A 146 -1.96 -15.28 -7.58
N SER A 147 -0.91 -14.69 -8.16
CA SER A 147 -0.43 -15.01 -9.50
C SER A 147 0.06 -16.46 -9.60
N ILE A 148 0.79 -16.96 -8.59
CA ILE A 148 1.25 -18.34 -8.57
C ILE A 148 0.07 -19.32 -8.48
N PHE A 149 -0.92 -19.06 -7.62
CA PHE A 149 -2.11 -19.92 -7.51
C PHE A 149 -2.91 -19.99 -8.81
N GLN A 150 -3.05 -18.88 -9.52
CA GLN A 150 -3.71 -18.85 -10.82
C GLN A 150 -2.99 -19.73 -11.86
N VAL A 151 -1.66 -19.69 -11.85
CA VAL A 151 -0.82 -20.43 -12.80
C VAL A 151 -0.82 -21.93 -12.52
N ILE A 152 -0.87 -22.36 -11.27
CA ILE A 152 -0.97 -23.80 -10.92
C ILE A 152 -2.41 -24.35 -11.02
N GLY A 153 -3.36 -23.56 -11.54
CA GLY A 153 -4.75 -23.96 -11.74
C GLY A 153 -5.62 -23.95 -10.48
N ARG A 154 -5.12 -23.35 -9.36
CA ARG A 154 -5.84 -23.24 -8.09
C ARG A 154 -6.45 -21.84 -7.90
N SER A 155 -7.23 -21.40 -8.89
CA SER A 155 -7.89 -20.08 -8.85
C SER A 155 -8.95 -19.93 -7.75
N ASP A 156 -9.33 -21.02 -7.09
CA ASP A 156 -10.19 -21.04 -5.89
C ASP A 156 -9.51 -20.43 -4.65
N LEU A 157 -8.19 -20.60 -4.52
CA LEU A 157 -7.44 -20.16 -3.33
C LEU A 157 -7.39 -18.62 -3.19
N PRO A 158 -7.08 -17.84 -4.22
CA PRO A 158 -7.17 -16.38 -4.14
C PRO A 158 -8.50 -15.88 -3.59
N VAL A 159 -9.61 -16.45 -4.06
CA VAL A 159 -10.96 -16.06 -3.60
C VAL A 159 -11.16 -16.41 -2.12
N LYS A 160 -10.77 -17.63 -1.71
CA LYS A 160 -10.84 -18.08 -0.32
C LYS A 160 -9.98 -17.27 0.64
N LEU A 161 -8.87 -16.70 0.16
CA LEU A 161 -7.99 -15.84 0.94
C LEU A 161 -8.47 -14.39 0.99
N MET A 162 -9.00 -13.87 -0.12
CA MET A 162 -9.43 -12.47 -0.19
C MET A 162 -10.76 -12.24 0.54
N LEU A 163 -11.69 -13.19 0.53
CA LEU A 163 -12.99 -13.04 1.19
C LEU A 163 -12.87 -12.78 2.70
N PRO A 164 -12.14 -13.60 3.49
CA PRO A 164 -11.91 -13.30 4.91
C PRO A 164 -11.16 -11.99 5.11
N GLY A 165 -10.16 -11.70 4.28
CA GLY A 165 -9.44 -10.44 4.34
C GLY A 165 -10.34 -9.21 4.14
N CYS A 166 -11.25 -9.27 3.17
CA CYS A 166 -12.24 -8.23 2.95
C CYS A 166 -13.24 -8.11 4.13
N ALA A 167 -13.66 -9.23 4.71
CA ALA A 167 -14.52 -9.22 5.89
C ALA A 167 -13.84 -8.54 7.08
N VAL A 168 -12.58 -8.88 7.36
CA VAL A 168 -11.77 -8.23 8.41
C VAL A 168 -11.66 -6.73 8.14
N LYS A 169 -11.36 -6.33 6.90
CA LYS A 169 -11.30 -4.91 6.52
C LYS A 169 -12.62 -4.18 6.75
N LEU A 170 -13.74 -4.79 6.39
CA LEU A 170 -15.06 -4.19 6.58
C LEU A 170 -15.38 -4.03 8.06
N ILE A 171 -15.18 -5.07 8.86
CA ILE A 171 -15.39 -5.04 10.31
C ILE A 171 -14.51 -3.96 10.94
N PHE A 172 -13.22 -3.95 10.63
CA PHE A 172 -12.28 -2.96 11.17
C PHE A 172 -12.68 -1.53 10.78
N ASN A 173 -13.08 -1.29 9.53
CA ASN A 173 -13.56 0.01 9.09
C ASN A 173 -14.80 0.47 9.83
N VAL A 174 -15.81 -0.40 10.00
CA VAL A 174 -17.07 -0.04 10.68
C VAL A 174 -16.80 0.37 12.13
N PHE A 175 -15.99 -0.40 12.86
CA PHE A 175 -15.73 -0.12 14.27
C PHE A 175 -14.77 1.05 14.49
N THR A 176 -13.81 1.26 13.61
CA THR A 176 -12.70 2.19 13.88
C THR A 176 -12.84 3.54 13.19
N ILE A 177 -13.47 3.63 12.00
CA ILE A 177 -13.74 4.92 11.34
C ILE A 177 -14.69 5.80 12.17
N SER A 178 -15.53 5.18 12.99
CA SER A 178 -16.42 5.89 13.92
C SER A 178 -15.69 6.64 15.04
N VAL A 179 -14.39 6.39 15.23
CA VAL A 179 -13.57 7.09 16.23
C VAL A 179 -12.97 8.35 15.59
N PRO A 180 -13.34 9.57 16.05
CA PRO A 180 -12.91 10.83 15.43
C PRO A 180 -11.40 11.02 15.36
N ALA A 181 -10.67 10.56 16.37
CA ALA A 181 -9.21 10.74 16.50
C ALA A 181 -8.39 10.03 15.40
N ILE A 182 -8.88 8.96 14.79
CA ILE A 182 -8.09 8.14 13.86
C ILE A 182 -8.43 8.45 12.39
N ASN A 183 -9.69 8.93 12.17
CA ASN A 183 -10.09 9.53 10.90
C ASN A 183 -9.95 8.61 9.66
N ILE A 184 -9.77 9.22 8.47
CA ILE A 184 -9.63 8.51 7.17
C ILE A 184 -8.42 7.57 7.12
N ASN A 185 -7.40 7.78 7.95
CA ASN A 185 -6.19 6.95 8.02
C ASN A 185 -6.50 5.49 8.40
N VAL A 186 -7.63 5.24 9.09
CA VAL A 186 -8.12 3.89 9.38
C VAL A 186 -8.32 3.08 8.09
N ALA A 187 -8.80 3.72 7.04
CA ALA A 187 -9.00 3.06 5.75
C ALA A 187 -7.66 2.55 5.16
N ALA A 188 -6.57 3.28 5.40
CA ALA A 188 -5.23 2.84 5.04
C ALA A 188 -4.78 1.66 5.92
N VAL A 189 -4.92 1.77 7.24
CA VAL A 189 -4.54 0.72 8.20
C VAL A 189 -5.32 -0.58 7.95
N SER A 190 -6.63 -0.50 7.77
CA SER A 190 -7.47 -1.68 7.48
C SER A 190 -7.07 -2.38 6.18
N THR A 191 -6.62 -1.61 5.20
CA THR A 191 -6.09 -2.14 3.94
C THR A 191 -4.78 -2.89 4.15
N VAL A 192 -3.88 -2.35 4.96
CA VAL A 192 -2.62 -3.01 5.33
C VAL A 192 -2.89 -4.33 6.07
N ILE A 193 -3.81 -4.32 7.05
CA ILE A 193 -4.21 -5.53 7.80
C ILE A 193 -4.78 -6.58 6.85
N MET A 194 -5.64 -6.17 5.90
CA MET A 194 -6.20 -7.08 4.90
C MET A 194 -5.09 -7.75 4.07
N TYR A 195 -4.16 -6.97 3.51
CA TYR A 195 -3.08 -7.54 2.71
C TYR A 195 -2.10 -8.36 3.55
N ALA A 196 -1.86 -8.00 4.80
CA ALA A 196 -1.07 -8.83 5.73
C ALA A 196 -1.74 -10.19 5.98
N ALA A 197 -3.04 -10.22 6.22
CA ALA A 197 -3.79 -11.46 6.39
C ALA A 197 -3.77 -12.33 5.11
N VAL A 198 -3.97 -11.71 3.93
CA VAL A 198 -3.90 -12.42 2.64
C VAL A 198 -2.48 -12.94 2.37
N ALA A 199 -1.44 -12.17 2.69
CA ALA A 199 -0.05 -12.60 2.54
C ALA A 199 0.30 -13.79 3.44
N LEU A 200 -0.10 -13.74 4.71
CA LEU A 200 0.10 -14.85 5.66
C LEU A 200 -0.68 -16.11 5.23
N GLY A 201 -1.95 -15.94 4.91
CA GLY A 201 -2.78 -17.05 4.41
C GLY A 201 -2.25 -17.62 3.09
N GLY A 202 -1.75 -16.76 2.19
CA GLY A 202 -1.13 -17.16 0.93
C GLY A 202 0.16 -17.95 1.12
N TYR A 203 0.98 -17.56 2.10
CA TYR A 203 2.18 -18.30 2.47
C TYR A 203 1.85 -19.74 2.91
N PHE A 204 0.96 -19.90 3.90
CA PHE A 204 0.55 -21.24 4.37
C PHE A 204 -0.18 -22.06 3.31
N ALA A 205 -1.00 -21.43 2.48
CA ALA A 205 -1.68 -22.10 1.38
C ALA A 205 -0.70 -22.60 0.32
N LEU A 206 0.36 -21.83 0.01
CA LEU A 206 1.39 -22.21 -0.96
C LEU A 206 2.16 -23.45 -0.44
N GLU A 207 2.60 -23.44 0.81
CA GLU A 207 3.27 -24.59 1.42
C GLU A 207 2.39 -25.84 1.44
N ASN A 208 1.13 -25.71 1.83
CA ASN A 208 0.18 -26.83 1.88
C ASN A 208 -0.12 -27.42 0.49
N VAL A 209 -0.22 -26.61 -0.55
CA VAL A 209 -0.53 -27.06 -1.91
C VAL A 209 0.67 -27.67 -2.61
N THR A 210 1.84 -27.09 -2.41
CA THR A 210 3.06 -27.54 -3.13
C THR A 210 3.87 -28.56 -2.33
N GLY A 211 3.72 -28.58 -1.01
CA GLY A 211 4.55 -29.39 -0.11
C GLY A 211 6.02 -28.95 -0.10
N ILE A 212 6.31 -27.68 -0.46
CA ILE A 212 7.66 -27.12 -0.56
C ILE A 212 7.77 -25.94 0.42
N ASP A 213 8.79 -25.95 1.26
CA ASP A 213 9.15 -24.80 2.09
C ASP A 213 10.05 -23.85 1.31
N PHE A 214 9.48 -22.71 0.90
CA PHE A 214 10.19 -21.71 0.13
C PHE A 214 11.12 -20.81 0.96
N HIS A 215 11.16 -20.99 2.29
CA HIS A 215 11.97 -20.16 3.21
C HIS A 215 11.79 -18.64 2.94
N ILE A 216 10.55 -18.23 2.69
CA ILE A 216 10.19 -16.88 2.18
C ILE A 216 10.69 -15.82 3.14
N ILE A 217 10.52 -16.01 4.46
CA ILE A 217 10.93 -15.04 5.49
C ILE A 217 12.43 -14.73 5.38
N ARG A 218 13.27 -15.74 5.22
CA ARG A 218 14.71 -15.57 5.07
C ARG A 218 15.08 -14.85 3.76
N ARG A 219 14.31 -15.14 2.69
CA ARG A 219 14.54 -14.53 1.36
C ARG A 219 14.05 -13.09 1.28
N MET A 220 13.10 -12.69 2.12
CA MET A 220 12.60 -11.31 2.21
C MET A 220 13.58 -10.38 2.93
N ALA A 221 14.44 -10.89 3.81
CA ALA A 221 15.30 -10.07 4.67
C ALA A 221 16.20 -9.13 3.85
N VAL A 222 16.84 -9.62 2.80
CA VAL A 222 17.73 -8.83 1.93
C VAL A 222 16.98 -7.76 1.13
N PRO A 223 15.88 -8.06 0.39
CA PRO A 223 15.11 -7.03 -0.28
C PRO A 223 14.49 -6.00 0.67
N LEU A 224 14.08 -6.43 1.87
CA LEU A 224 13.53 -5.54 2.87
C LEU A 224 14.58 -4.56 3.39
N SER A 225 15.79 -5.06 3.73
CA SER A 225 16.90 -4.18 4.16
C SER A 225 17.29 -3.19 3.05
N ALA A 226 17.36 -3.64 1.80
CA ALA A 226 17.61 -2.76 0.66
C ALA A 226 16.54 -1.68 0.51
N GLY A 227 15.26 -2.04 0.73
CA GLY A 227 14.15 -1.09 0.72
C GLY A 227 14.24 -0.06 1.84
N VAL A 228 14.60 -0.47 3.05
CA VAL A 228 14.84 0.45 4.18
C VAL A 228 16.01 1.39 3.88
N VAL A 229 17.11 0.88 3.38
CA VAL A 229 18.25 1.71 2.96
C VAL A 229 17.84 2.71 1.89
N CYS A 230 17.10 2.28 0.87
CA CYS A 230 16.55 3.17 -0.16
C CYS A 230 15.69 4.28 0.43
N ALA A 231 14.78 3.96 1.35
CA ALA A 231 13.92 4.92 2.02
C ALA A 231 14.71 5.96 2.84
N VAL A 232 15.72 5.50 3.59
CA VAL A 232 16.60 6.37 4.40
C VAL A 232 17.43 7.27 3.50
N VAL A 233 18.07 6.71 2.47
CA VAL A 233 18.89 7.47 1.53
C VAL A 233 18.05 8.52 0.81
N SER A 234 16.86 8.17 0.32
CA SER A 234 15.96 9.13 -0.33
C SER A 234 15.60 10.29 0.57
N ARG A 235 15.37 10.04 1.85
CA ARG A 235 15.07 11.08 2.84
C ARG A 235 16.25 12.00 3.11
N ILE A 236 17.45 11.43 3.23
CA ILE A 236 18.68 12.17 3.45
C ILE A 236 19.00 13.05 2.23
N VAL A 237 18.97 12.47 1.03
CA VAL A 237 19.25 13.19 -0.22
C VAL A 237 18.25 14.35 -0.40
N TYR A 238 16.96 14.11 -0.13
CA TYR A 238 15.96 15.19 -0.20
C TYR A 238 16.24 16.31 0.79
N GLY A 239 16.68 16.00 2.02
CA GLY A 239 17.06 17.00 3.02
C GLY A 239 18.24 17.88 2.50
N PHE A 240 19.30 17.26 2.02
CA PHE A 240 20.46 17.97 1.49
C PHE A 240 20.14 18.82 0.24
N VAL A 241 19.36 18.26 -0.69
CA VAL A 241 18.96 19.00 -1.91
C VAL A 241 18.04 20.17 -1.56
N GLY A 242 17.10 19.97 -0.63
CA GLY A 242 16.19 21.03 -0.18
C GLY A 242 16.93 22.20 0.47
N GLU A 243 17.93 21.93 1.31
CA GLU A 243 18.77 22.98 1.90
C GLU A 243 19.61 23.70 0.84
N SER A 244 20.20 22.97 -0.11
CA SER A 244 21.01 23.55 -1.18
C SER A 244 20.17 24.41 -2.14
N VAL A 245 18.98 23.97 -2.51
CA VAL A 245 18.06 24.72 -3.38
C VAL A 245 17.53 25.97 -2.67
N ASN A 246 17.20 25.90 -1.39
CA ASN A 246 16.78 27.06 -0.60
C ASN A 246 17.95 28.05 -0.42
N ALA A 247 19.17 27.59 -0.21
CA ALA A 247 20.35 28.45 -0.13
C ALA A 247 20.63 29.18 -1.46
N VAL A 248 20.50 28.46 -2.60
CA VAL A 248 20.66 29.06 -3.92
C VAL A 248 19.51 30.03 -4.23
N ALA A 249 18.26 29.66 -3.91
CA ALA A 249 17.10 30.54 -4.10
C ALA A 249 17.21 31.85 -3.28
N ALA A 250 17.68 31.75 -2.03
CA ALA A 250 17.93 32.91 -1.18
C ALA A 250 19.05 33.83 -1.70
N LEU A 251 19.95 33.32 -2.52
CA LEU A 251 21.04 34.10 -3.13
C LEU A 251 20.57 34.89 -4.39
N PHE A 252 19.49 34.42 -5.02
CA PHE A 252 18.96 35.01 -6.27
C PHE A 252 17.63 35.75 -6.11
N LEU A 253 16.97 35.68 -4.96
CA LEU A 253 15.77 36.45 -4.64
C LEU A 253 16.15 37.51 -3.60
N PRO A 254 16.20 38.80 -4.00
CA PRO A 254 16.44 39.93 -3.10
C PRO A 254 15.27 40.15 -2.13
#